data_6c0fa8908f11f388ca7b03574ceefdb7
#
_entry.id   6c0fa8908f11f388ca7b03574ceefdb7
#
_cell.length_a   1.000
_cell.length_b   1.000
_cell.length_c   1.000
_cell.angle_alpha   90.00
_cell.angle_beta   90.00
_cell.angle_gamma   90.00
#
_symmetry.space_group_name_H-M   'P 1'
#
loop_
_entity.id
_entity.type
_entity.pdbx_description
1 polymer ?
#
loop_
_entity_poly.entity_id
_entity_poly.type
_entity_poly.pdbx_seq_one_letter_code
_entity_poly.pdbx_strand_id
1 'polypeptide(L)'
;MKIAKLVVMLAMLVGVLLVNRSVLLANEAPTAAAKIDAFMMEKGVAIEKGTEQYLQFMKDILLGEYPELTTVGSKYVGGQDDLDQILEYATEQMGPIFKDFPIESPSQEAFAASEGTVGSEQGEAVLAYSRTNAINYAYAWWNGQNSSYPDFGSNDCTNFISQSMKAGGFSFRGSGDGCRDESTQTEWYVNRNSPPLWCIGSNRDWVWSTAWSVVYDFKRYYTYYNAYASELGWTTSASTAKSLLSPGDIVQLQQLQGGNWVSYHNMLVTKETSSDLLMTYHSTDTKDKPLGQIPTGSTQRYVLIRFP
;
A
#
# COMPACT_ATOMS: atom_id res chain seq x y z
N MET A 1 11.98 -4.60 -65.03
CA MET A 1 10.61 -4.52 -64.50
C MET A 1 10.31 -5.42 -63.25
N LYS A 2 11.03 -6.52 -63.00
CA LYS A 2 10.77 -7.43 -61.85
C LYS A 2 11.39 -6.90 -60.52
N ILE A 3 12.50 -6.20 -60.53
CA ILE A 3 13.21 -5.70 -59.34
C ILE A 3 12.48 -4.51 -58.71
N ALA A 4 11.93 -3.59 -59.53
CA ALA A 4 11.18 -2.44 -59.00
C ALA A 4 9.88 -2.83 -58.24
N LYS A 5 9.20 -3.89 -58.67
CA LYS A 5 7.99 -4.42 -57.97
C LYS A 5 8.33 -5.04 -56.64
N LEU A 6 9.51 -5.68 -56.50
CA LEU A 6 9.94 -6.33 -55.26
C LEU A 6 10.30 -5.27 -54.19
N VAL A 7 10.94 -4.17 -54.57
CA VAL A 7 11.31 -3.07 -53.64
C VAL A 7 10.08 -2.36 -53.13
N VAL A 8 9.07 -2.10 -53.96
CA VAL A 8 7.81 -1.48 -53.51
C VAL A 8 7.01 -2.38 -52.58
N MET A 9 7.01 -3.71 -52.84
CA MET A 9 6.31 -4.68 -51.97
C MET A 9 7.00 -4.81 -50.61
N LEU A 10 8.34 -4.76 -50.57
CA LEU A 10 9.10 -4.79 -49.32
C LEU A 10 8.93 -3.52 -48.51
N ALA A 11 8.87 -2.33 -49.17
CA ALA A 11 8.61 -1.06 -48.51
C ALA A 11 7.20 -0.98 -47.91
N MET A 12 6.18 -1.54 -48.58
CA MET A 12 4.81 -1.64 -48.02
C MET A 12 4.74 -2.60 -46.84
N LEU A 13 5.47 -3.73 -46.87
CA LEU A 13 5.48 -4.69 -45.75
C LEU A 13 6.14 -4.08 -44.51
N VAL A 14 7.23 -3.33 -44.67
CA VAL A 14 7.91 -2.64 -43.59
C VAL A 14 7.05 -1.48 -43.05
N GLY A 15 6.34 -0.75 -43.90
CA GLY A 15 5.40 0.30 -43.51
C GLY A 15 4.23 -0.25 -42.69
N VAL A 16 3.65 -1.40 -43.09
CA VAL A 16 2.56 -2.06 -42.37
C VAL A 16 3.04 -2.62 -41.03
N LEU A 17 4.27 -3.14 -40.94
CA LEU A 17 4.85 -3.62 -39.66
C LEU A 17 5.16 -2.47 -38.69
N LEU A 18 5.59 -1.30 -39.20
CA LEU A 18 5.84 -0.12 -38.38
C LEU A 18 4.54 0.53 -37.89
N VAL A 19 3.50 0.58 -38.74
CA VAL A 19 2.17 1.10 -38.34
C VAL A 19 1.51 0.16 -37.32
N ASN A 20 1.60 -1.18 -37.51
CA ASN A 20 1.07 -2.13 -36.52
C ASN A 20 1.82 -2.09 -35.18
N ARG A 21 3.12 -1.82 -35.16
CA ARG A 21 3.87 -1.63 -33.90
C ARG A 21 3.48 -0.34 -33.19
N SER A 22 3.23 0.73 -33.93
CA SER A 22 2.77 2.00 -33.36
C SER A 22 1.33 1.90 -32.81
N VAL A 23 0.47 1.11 -33.44
CA VAL A 23 -0.92 0.89 -32.99
C VAL A 23 -0.98 -0.06 -31.79
N LEU A 24 -0.06 -1.04 -31.68
CA LEU A 24 0.03 -1.93 -30.49
C LEU A 24 0.60 -1.20 -29.26
N LEU A 25 1.44 -0.17 -29.44
CA LEU A 25 1.97 0.66 -28.34
C LEU A 25 0.99 1.75 -27.88
N ALA A 26 -0.06 2.04 -28.65
CA ALA A 26 -1.04 3.11 -28.37
C ALA A 26 -2.22 2.68 -27.49
N ASN A 27 -2.24 1.42 -26.99
CA ASN A 27 -3.38 0.89 -26.24
C ASN A 27 -3.04 0.48 -24.80
N GLU A 28 -1.83 0.73 -24.32
CA GLU A 28 -1.53 0.61 -22.89
C GLU A 28 -1.89 1.93 -22.20
N ALA A 29 -2.64 1.85 -21.11
CA ALA A 29 -2.94 3.00 -20.27
C ALA A 29 -1.61 3.66 -19.83
N PRO A 30 -1.50 5.00 -19.86
CA PRO A 30 -0.26 5.67 -19.49
C PRO A 30 0.12 5.34 -18.05
N THR A 31 1.38 5.00 -17.82
CA THR A 31 1.93 4.70 -16.50
C THR A 31 1.85 5.92 -15.58
N ALA A 32 1.93 5.71 -14.26
CA ALA A 32 1.99 6.78 -13.27
C ALA A 32 3.09 7.80 -13.59
N ALA A 33 4.29 7.32 -13.92
CA ALA A 33 5.40 8.17 -14.36
C ALA A 33 5.04 9.04 -15.56
N ALA A 34 4.40 8.46 -16.59
CA ALA A 34 3.99 9.19 -17.79
C ALA A 34 2.90 10.25 -17.50
N LYS A 35 1.98 9.97 -16.56
CA LYS A 35 0.95 10.93 -16.13
C LYS A 35 1.56 12.11 -15.38
N ILE A 36 2.51 11.84 -14.49
CA ILE A 36 3.26 12.88 -13.76
C ILE A 36 4.11 13.70 -14.73
N ASP A 37 4.82 13.07 -15.64
CA ASP A 37 5.62 13.76 -16.65
C ASP A 37 4.76 14.66 -17.57
N ALA A 38 3.57 14.17 -17.96
CA ALA A 38 2.61 14.96 -18.72
C ALA A 38 2.07 16.16 -17.93
N PHE A 39 1.78 15.99 -16.65
CA PHE A 39 1.42 17.09 -15.74
C PHE A 39 2.54 18.13 -15.63
N MET A 40 3.77 17.68 -15.35
CA MET A 40 4.94 18.57 -15.26
C MET A 40 5.13 19.39 -16.53
N MET A 41 5.04 18.74 -17.69
CA MET A 41 5.17 19.39 -18.99
C MET A 41 4.05 20.43 -19.22
N GLU A 42 2.81 20.12 -18.91
CA GLU A 42 1.68 21.05 -19.05
C GLU A 42 1.78 22.26 -18.13
N LYS A 43 2.26 22.06 -16.92
CA LYS A 43 2.46 23.15 -15.94
C LYS A 43 3.77 23.92 -16.12
N GLY A 44 4.59 23.54 -17.09
CA GLY A 44 5.90 24.16 -17.31
C GLY A 44 6.89 23.89 -16.17
N VAL A 45 6.71 22.80 -15.43
CA VAL A 45 7.58 22.37 -14.32
C VAL A 45 8.77 21.63 -14.92
N ALA A 46 9.95 22.24 -14.90
CA ALA A 46 11.19 21.66 -15.41
C ALA A 46 12.07 21.21 -14.23
N ILE A 47 11.82 20.02 -13.71
CA ILE A 47 12.57 19.42 -12.60
C ILE A 47 13.22 18.12 -13.08
N GLU A 48 14.51 17.96 -12.84
CA GLU A 48 15.27 16.76 -13.21
C GLU A 48 14.99 15.65 -12.18
N LYS A 49 14.67 14.44 -12.66
CA LYS A 49 14.40 13.25 -11.81
C LYS A 49 15.62 12.91 -10.96
N GLY A 50 15.37 12.58 -9.69
CA GLY A 50 16.41 12.24 -8.71
C GLY A 50 17.06 13.44 -8.02
N THR A 51 16.67 14.67 -8.35
CA THR A 51 17.11 15.87 -7.62
C THR A 51 16.28 16.10 -6.35
N GLU A 52 16.80 16.90 -5.42
CA GLU A 52 16.05 17.30 -4.21
C GLU A 52 14.73 18.00 -4.56
N GLN A 53 14.71 18.80 -5.62
CA GLN A 53 13.49 19.44 -6.11
C GLN A 53 12.47 18.42 -6.62
N TYR A 54 12.92 17.37 -7.32
CA TYR A 54 12.04 16.28 -7.76
C TYR A 54 11.45 15.52 -6.57
N LEU A 55 12.22 15.30 -5.54
CA LEU A 55 11.79 14.63 -4.33
C LEU A 55 10.80 15.49 -3.53
N GLN A 56 11.03 16.80 -3.46
CA GLN A 56 10.05 17.70 -2.87
C GLN A 56 8.74 17.69 -3.67
N PHE A 57 8.82 17.70 -5.01
CA PHE A 57 7.64 17.60 -5.86
C PHE A 57 6.87 16.28 -5.65
N MET A 58 7.56 15.13 -5.50
CA MET A 58 6.94 13.86 -5.16
C MET A 58 6.26 13.90 -3.79
N LYS A 59 6.92 14.51 -2.81
CA LYS A 59 6.33 14.73 -1.47
C LYS A 59 5.08 15.59 -1.55
N ASP A 60 5.09 16.65 -2.33
CA ASP A 60 3.95 17.55 -2.50
C ASP A 60 2.75 16.84 -3.16
N ILE A 61 3.00 15.91 -4.13
CA ILE A 61 1.97 15.01 -4.66
C ILE A 61 1.37 14.18 -3.51
N LEU A 62 2.21 13.57 -2.66
CA LEU A 62 1.75 12.75 -1.55
C LEU A 62 0.97 13.56 -0.51
N LEU A 63 1.27 14.84 -0.35
CA LEU A 63 0.55 15.77 0.52
C LEU A 63 -0.76 16.28 -0.08
N GLY A 64 -1.05 15.97 -1.36
CA GLY A 64 -2.25 16.41 -2.06
C GLY A 64 -2.17 17.87 -2.57
N GLU A 65 -0.98 18.46 -2.62
CA GLU A 65 -0.77 19.83 -3.10
C GLU A 65 -1.08 19.98 -4.61
N TYR A 66 -1.19 18.87 -5.33
CA TYR A 66 -1.56 18.81 -6.74
C TYR A 66 -2.88 18.05 -6.94
N PRO A 67 -4.05 18.68 -6.77
CA PRO A 67 -5.35 18.01 -6.89
C PRO A 67 -5.55 17.31 -8.22
N GLU A 68 -4.96 17.80 -9.31
CA GLU A 68 -5.02 17.18 -10.63
C GLU A 68 -4.37 15.79 -10.70
N LEU A 69 -3.41 15.52 -9.80
CA LEU A 69 -2.71 14.23 -9.68
C LEU A 69 -3.24 13.37 -8.52
N THR A 70 -4.11 13.92 -7.67
CA THR A 70 -4.54 13.27 -6.43
C THR A 70 -6.06 13.19 -6.26
N THR A 71 -6.84 13.62 -7.27
CA THR A 71 -8.30 13.54 -7.23
C THR A 71 -8.82 12.63 -8.35
N VAL A 72 -9.55 11.59 -7.99
CA VAL A 72 -10.23 10.69 -8.95
C VAL A 72 -11.21 11.48 -9.81
N GLY A 73 -11.19 11.21 -11.12
CA GLY A 73 -11.99 11.95 -12.11
C GLY A 73 -11.31 13.22 -12.64
N SER A 74 -10.09 13.52 -12.20
CA SER A 74 -9.26 14.58 -12.79
C SER A 74 -8.73 14.18 -14.16
N LYS A 75 -8.06 15.13 -14.85
CA LYS A 75 -7.46 14.89 -16.18
C LYS A 75 -6.45 13.73 -16.20
N TYR A 76 -5.71 13.52 -15.10
CA TYR A 76 -4.63 12.52 -15.02
C TYR A 76 -5.03 11.27 -14.23
N VAL A 77 -6.15 11.33 -13.50
CA VAL A 77 -6.62 10.29 -12.59
C VAL A 77 -8.03 9.90 -12.97
N GLY A 78 -8.17 8.96 -13.91
CA GLY A 78 -9.48 8.50 -14.40
C GLY A 78 -10.26 7.63 -13.43
N GLY A 79 -9.57 6.95 -12.51
CA GLY A 79 -10.14 6.05 -11.52
C GLY A 79 -9.24 5.87 -10.30
N GLN A 80 -9.70 5.07 -9.33
CA GLN A 80 -8.94 4.78 -8.10
C GLN A 80 -7.60 4.10 -8.40
N ASP A 81 -7.57 3.16 -9.34
CA ASP A 81 -6.32 2.47 -9.74
C ASP A 81 -5.26 3.44 -10.25
N ASP A 82 -5.66 4.49 -10.96
CA ASP A 82 -4.75 5.54 -11.44
C ASP A 82 -4.17 6.36 -10.29
N LEU A 83 -5.02 6.71 -9.32
CA LEU A 83 -4.60 7.42 -8.12
C LEU A 83 -3.60 6.60 -7.33
N ASP A 84 -3.91 5.33 -7.09
CA ASP A 84 -3.05 4.42 -6.34
C ASP A 84 -1.68 4.27 -6.99
N GLN A 85 -1.63 4.14 -8.31
CA GLN A 85 -0.39 4.06 -9.06
C GLN A 85 0.44 5.36 -8.98
N ILE A 86 -0.19 6.54 -9.05
CA ILE A 86 0.51 7.83 -8.94
C ILE A 86 1.10 7.99 -7.53
N LEU A 87 0.32 7.68 -6.50
CA LEU A 87 0.76 7.80 -5.11
C LEU A 87 1.86 6.78 -4.78
N GLU A 88 1.74 5.55 -5.30
CA GLU A 88 2.77 4.52 -5.14
C GLU A 88 4.07 4.93 -5.83
N TYR A 89 4.01 5.41 -7.07
CA TYR A 89 5.17 5.91 -7.78
C TYR A 89 5.85 7.06 -7.02
N ALA A 90 5.09 8.05 -6.56
CA ALA A 90 5.63 9.16 -5.78
C ALA A 90 6.31 8.66 -4.49
N THR A 91 5.72 7.70 -3.79
CA THR A 91 6.31 7.07 -2.59
C THR A 91 7.62 6.34 -2.92
N GLU A 92 7.68 5.64 -4.04
CA GLU A 92 8.91 4.94 -4.48
C GLU A 92 10.05 5.88 -4.77
N GLN A 93 9.76 7.02 -5.41
CA GLN A 93 10.79 8.04 -5.68
C GLN A 93 11.38 8.60 -4.39
N MET A 94 10.59 8.65 -3.31
CA MET A 94 11.03 9.09 -1.97
C MET A 94 11.81 8.02 -1.20
N GLY A 95 11.72 6.74 -1.58
CA GLY A 95 12.21 5.59 -0.82
C GLY A 95 13.68 5.63 -0.35
N PRO A 96 14.65 6.17 -1.10
CA PRO A 96 16.03 6.31 -0.64
C PRO A 96 16.23 7.38 0.43
N ILE A 97 15.34 8.37 0.50
CA ILE A 97 15.49 9.60 1.30
C ILE A 97 14.80 9.49 2.64
N PHE A 98 13.77 8.65 2.78
CA PHE A 98 13.16 8.39 4.10
C PHE A 98 14.15 7.80 5.13
N LYS A 99 15.33 7.32 4.68
CA LYS A 99 16.40 6.85 5.58
C LYS A 99 17.17 7.99 6.24
N ASP A 100 17.18 9.18 5.62
CA ASP A 100 18.01 10.32 6.07
C ASP A 100 17.17 11.43 6.74
N PHE A 101 15.84 11.35 6.68
CA PHE A 101 15.01 12.20 7.53
C PHE A 101 14.91 11.52 8.90
N PRO A 102 15.43 12.13 9.97
CA PRO A 102 15.09 11.72 11.32
C PRO A 102 13.56 11.98 11.45
N ILE A 103 12.75 10.94 11.28
CA ILE A 103 11.47 10.91 11.93
C ILE A 103 11.87 10.90 13.39
N GLU A 104 11.76 12.03 14.08
CA GLU A 104 11.79 12.05 15.52
C GLU A 104 10.68 11.10 15.96
N SER A 105 11.05 9.86 16.18
CA SER A 105 10.25 8.94 16.97
C SER A 105 9.99 9.69 18.25
N PRO A 106 8.73 9.82 18.74
CA PRO A 106 8.49 10.37 20.06
C PRO A 106 9.48 9.67 20.98
N SER A 107 10.37 10.44 21.59
CA SER A 107 11.46 9.93 22.41
C SER A 107 10.88 8.98 23.46
N GLN A 108 11.58 7.90 23.77
CA GLN A 108 11.20 6.99 24.86
C GLN A 108 10.90 7.75 26.17
N GLU A 109 11.40 8.97 26.34
CA GLU A 109 11.10 9.87 27.45
C GLU A 109 9.65 10.38 27.44
N ALA A 110 8.99 10.51 26.26
CA ALA A 110 7.56 10.84 26.22
C ALA A 110 6.68 9.66 26.66
N PHE A 111 7.15 8.43 26.57
CA PHE A 111 6.47 7.23 27.06
C PHE A 111 6.61 7.04 28.58
N ALA A 112 7.72 7.48 29.17
CA ALA A 112 7.95 7.35 30.63
C ALA A 112 7.27 8.45 31.45
N ALA A 113 6.86 9.57 30.83
CA ALA A 113 6.22 10.69 31.53
C ALA A 113 4.70 10.56 31.71
N SER A 114 4.05 9.51 31.20
CA SER A 114 2.60 9.33 31.28
C SER A 114 2.12 8.42 32.43
N GLU A 115 3.01 7.95 33.29
CA GLU A 115 2.63 7.24 34.52
C GLU A 115 2.42 8.24 35.69
N GLY A 116 1.50 9.14 35.61
CA GLY A 116 1.12 9.96 36.76
C GLY A 116 0.51 11.29 36.38
N THR A 117 -0.75 11.33 36.21
CA THR A 117 -1.74 12.25 36.82
C THR A 117 -3.01 12.27 35.96
N VAL A 118 -4.11 11.92 36.59
CA VAL A 118 -5.47 12.07 36.08
C VAL A 118 -5.82 13.54 35.98
N GLY A 119 -5.93 14.05 34.78
CA GLY A 119 -6.38 15.41 34.48
C GLY A 119 -6.93 15.43 33.05
N SER A 120 -8.23 15.64 32.94
CA SER A 120 -9.07 15.66 31.76
C SER A 120 -8.52 16.58 30.65
N GLU A 121 -8.22 16.01 29.48
CA GLU A 121 -8.56 16.53 28.16
C GLU A 121 -8.15 15.49 27.09
N GLN A 122 -8.99 15.33 26.06
CA GLN A 122 -9.04 14.26 25.09
C GLN A 122 -7.76 14.12 24.25
N GLY A 123 -6.85 13.26 24.72
CA GLY A 123 -5.83 12.63 23.91
C GLY A 123 -5.97 11.14 24.15
N GLU A 124 -6.54 10.37 23.21
CA GLU A 124 -6.55 8.91 23.31
C GLU A 124 -5.10 8.44 23.42
N ALA A 125 -4.74 7.90 24.58
CA ALA A 125 -3.47 7.22 24.76
C ALA A 125 -3.37 6.12 23.71
N VAL A 126 -2.42 6.21 22.80
CA VAL A 126 -2.07 5.12 21.90
C VAL A 126 -1.58 4.00 22.81
N LEU A 127 -2.43 3.01 23.05
CA LEU A 127 -2.05 1.80 23.78
C LEU A 127 -0.83 1.21 23.06
N ALA A 128 0.23 0.92 23.79
CA ALA A 128 1.45 0.36 23.20
C ALA A 128 1.08 -0.90 22.40
N TYR A 129 1.51 -0.98 21.14
CA TYR A 129 1.27 -2.14 20.28
C TYR A 129 1.84 -3.41 20.89
N SER A 130 1.00 -4.38 21.13
CA SER A 130 1.36 -5.71 21.63
C SER A 130 1.58 -6.68 20.47
N ARG A 131 2.84 -6.86 20.07
CA ARG A 131 3.25 -7.85 19.07
C ARG A 131 2.76 -9.25 19.40
N THR A 132 2.85 -9.64 20.69
CA THR A 132 2.38 -10.94 21.16
C THR A 132 0.88 -11.15 20.93
N ASN A 133 0.04 -10.15 21.23
CA ASN A 133 -1.40 -10.27 21.02
C ASN A 133 -1.75 -10.35 19.53
N ALA A 134 -1.08 -9.59 18.67
CA ALA A 134 -1.27 -9.67 17.23
C ALA A 134 -0.92 -11.06 16.68
N ILE A 135 0.21 -11.63 17.12
CA ILE A 135 0.66 -12.97 16.72
C ILE A 135 -0.30 -14.05 17.27
N ASN A 136 -0.74 -13.95 18.53
CA ASN A 136 -1.69 -14.88 19.10
C ASN A 136 -3.02 -14.88 18.35
N TYR A 137 -3.49 -13.70 17.94
CA TYR A 137 -4.66 -13.59 17.07
C TYR A 137 -4.45 -14.30 15.74
N ALA A 138 -3.33 -14.03 15.07
CA ALA A 138 -3.00 -14.67 13.81
C ALA A 138 -2.94 -16.20 13.94
N TYR A 139 -2.37 -16.72 15.04
CA TYR A 139 -2.35 -18.16 15.29
C TYR A 139 -3.71 -18.77 15.63
N ALA A 140 -4.61 -18.01 16.22
CA ALA A 140 -5.96 -18.49 16.50
C ALA A 140 -6.82 -18.58 15.22
N TRP A 141 -6.59 -17.74 14.25
CA TRP A 141 -7.46 -17.57 13.09
C TRP A 141 -6.79 -17.84 11.72
N TRP A 142 -5.56 -18.37 11.66
CA TRP A 142 -4.82 -18.57 10.41
C TRP A 142 -5.54 -19.46 9.36
N ASN A 143 -6.47 -20.31 9.78
CA ASN A 143 -7.20 -21.25 8.92
C ASN A 143 -8.73 -21.15 9.12
N GLY A 144 -9.22 -20.02 9.57
CA GLY A 144 -10.64 -19.82 9.79
C GLY A 144 -11.04 -18.35 9.87
N GLN A 145 -12.34 -18.09 9.75
CA GLN A 145 -12.90 -16.75 9.76
C GLN A 145 -13.45 -16.39 11.13
N ASN A 146 -13.10 -15.21 11.64
CA ASN A 146 -13.69 -14.65 12.85
C ASN A 146 -15.00 -13.94 12.48
N SER A 147 -16.13 -14.50 12.90
CA SER A 147 -17.48 -13.96 12.63
C SER A 147 -17.75 -12.56 13.21
N SER A 148 -16.85 -12.04 14.05
CA SER A 148 -16.90 -10.65 14.54
C SER A 148 -16.43 -9.63 13.49
N TYR A 149 -15.99 -10.08 12.33
CA TYR A 149 -15.50 -9.28 11.21
C TYR A 149 -16.09 -9.77 9.88
N PRO A 150 -16.06 -8.95 8.81
CA PRO A 150 -16.46 -9.39 7.48
C PRO A 150 -15.50 -10.45 6.93
N ASP A 151 -16.03 -11.36 6.13
CA ASP A 151 -15.27 -12.32 5.33
C ASP A 151 -15.08 -11.79 3.91
N PHE A 152 -13.84 -11.61 3.48
CA PHE A 152 -13.50 -11.15 2.13
C PHE A 152 -13.12 -12.32 1.19
N GLY A 153 -13.29 -13.57 1.63
CA GLY A 153 -13.00 -14.76 0.84
C GLY A 153 -11.54 -14.83 0.39
N SER A 154 -11.31 -14.90 -0.92
CA SER A 154 -9.95 -14.97 -1.49
C SER A 154 -9.13 -13.68 -1.38
N ASN A 155 -9.75 -12.57 -0.98
CA ASN A 155 -9.09 -11.25 -0.85
C ASN A 155 -8.94 -10.82 0.60
N ASP A 156 -8.77 -11.76 1.52
CA ASP A 156 -8.84 -11.54 2.97
C ASP A 156 -7.51 -11.15 3.63
N CYS A 157 -6.41 -11.07 2.89
CA CYS A 157 -5.08 -10.88 3.47
C CYS A 157 -4.97 -9.61 4.34
N THR A 158 -5.44 -8.48 3.86
CA THR A 158 -5.36 -7.21 4.60
C THR A 158 -6.37 -7.16 5.75
N ASN A 159 -7.58 -7.66 5.56
CA ASN A 159 -8.58 -7.80 6.61
C ASN A 159 -8.04 -8.65 7.78
N PHE A 160 -7.43 -9.80 7.51
CA PHE A 160 -6.81 -10.64 8.53
C PHE A 160 -5.68 -9.94 9.29
N ILE A 161 -4.81 -9.22 8.58
CA ILE A 161 -3.75 -8.45 9.21
C ILE A 161 -4.34 -7.31 10.05
N SER A 162 -5.35 -6.59 9.55
CA SER A 162 -6.03 -5.53 10.28
C SER A 162 -6.67 -6.06 11.58
N GLN A 163 -7.28 -7.24 11.55
CA GLN A 163 -7.79 -7.91 12.74
C GLN A 163 -6.67 -8.24 13.73
N SER A 164 -5.52 -8.72 13.25
CA SER A 164 -4.34 -8.99 14.07
C SER A 164 -3.81 -7.71 14.72
N MET A 165 -3.73 -6.61 13.98
CA MET A 165 -3.31 -5.30 14.50
C MET A 165 -4.31 -4.77 15.54
N LYS A 166 -5.63 -4.96 15.31
CA LYS A 166 -6.68 -4.63 16.28
C LYS A 166 -6.51 -5.41 17.60
N ALA A 167 -6.24 -6.71 17.52
CA ALA A 167 -5.93 -7.55 18.68
C ALA A 167 -4.62 -7.11 19.36
N GLY A 168 -3.67 -6.59 18.59
CA GLY A 168 -2.42 -6.01 19.08
C GLY A 168 -2.58 -4.68 19.81
N GLY A 169 -3.81 -4.11 19.87
CA GLY A 169 -4.11 -2.92 20.67
C GLY A 169 -4.35 -1.64 19.86
N PHE A 170 -4.23 -1.66 18.53
CA PHE A 170 -4.61 -0.48 17.74
C PHE A 170 -6.11 -0.20 17.86
N SER A 171 -6.46 1.05 18.11
CA SER A 171 -7.85 1.51 18.18
C SER A 171 -8.37 1.84 16.79
N PHE A 172 -9.68 1.63 16.57
CA PHE A 172 -10.33 2.14 15.36
C PHE A 172 -10.22 3.65 15.31
N ARG A 173 -10.03 4.18 14.11
CA ARG A 173 -10.04 5.61 13.83
C ARG A 173 -11.01 5.86 12.68
N GLY A 174 -11.99 6.70 12.94
CA GLY A 174 -13.10 6.92 12.02
C GLY A 174 -14.22 5.88 12.16
N SER A 175 -15.26 6.06 11.37
CA SER A 175 -16.43 5.18 11.29
C SER A 175 -17.20 5.48 10.00
N GLY A 176 -17.80 4.45 9.41
CA GLY A 176 -18.66 4.57 8.25
C GLY A 176 -20.14 4.43 8.57
N ASP A 177 -21.00 5.04 7.75
CA ASP A 177 -22.46 4.95 7.83
C ASP A 177 -23.08 4.01 6.78
N GLY A 178 -22.23 3.46 5.87
CA GLY A 178 -22.66 2.52 4.83
C GLY A 178 -23.43 3.16 3.66
N CYS A 179 -23.53 4.47 3.64
CA CYS A 179 -24.30 5.20 2.64
C CYS A 179 -23.43 5.88 1.58
N ARG A 180 -22.15 5.95 1.82
CA ARG A 180 -21.15 6.55 0.94
C ARG A 180 -20.09 5.51 0.61
N ASP A 181 -19.46 5.65 -0.55
CA ASP A 181 -18.19 4.94 -0.79
C ASP A 181 -17.11 5.55 0.11
N GLU A 182 -16.79 4.82 1.14
CA GLU A 182 -15.85 5.28 2.16
C GLU A 182 -14.43 4.87 1.77
N SER A 183 -13.99 5.37 0.61
CA SER A 183 -12.60 5.27 0.19
C SER A 183 -11.78 6.23 1.04
N THR A 184 -11.23 5.74 2.16
CA THR A 184 -10.38 6.55 3.01
C THR A 184 -9.14 5.79 3.44
N GLN A 185 -7.99 6.41 3.21
CA GLN A 185 -6.67 5.96 3.66
C GLN A 185 -6.29 6.57 5.01
N THR A 186 -7.01 7.61 5.44
CA THR A 186 -6.71 8.36 6.68
C THR A 186 -7.42 7.80 7.90
N GLU A 187 -8.40 6.93 7.68
CA GLU A 187 -9.17 6.26 8.72
C GLU A 187 -8.95 4.74 8.66
N TRP A 188 -9.08 4.08 9.79
CA TRP A 188 -8.91 2.63 9.90
C TRP A 188 -9.99 2.06 10.82
N TYR A 189 -11.01 1.48 10.22
CA TYR A 189 -12.17 0.95 10.94
C TYR A 189 -12.85 -0.16 10.15
N VAL A 190 -13.63 -0.95 10.89
CA VAL A 190 -14.66 -1.85 10.41
C VAL A 190 -15.77 -1.89 11.46
N ASN A 191 -17.01 -1.75 11.04
CA ASN A 191 -18.17 -1.81 11.94
C ASN A 191 -19.39 -2.43 11.25
N ARG A 192 -20.33 -2.92 12.07
CA ARG A 192 -21.63 -3.36 11.55
C ARG A 192 -22.34 -2.17 10.92
N ASN A 193 -22.90 -2.40 9.74
CA ASN A 193 -23.68 -1.38 9.06
C ASN A 193 -24.95 -1.06 9.86
N SER A 194 -25.16 0.22 10.15
CA SER A 194 -26.37 0.76 10.76
C SER A 194 -26.76 2.02 10.00
N PRO A 195 -27.22 1.86 8.74
CA PRO A 195 -27.48 3.02 7.89
C PRO A 195 -28.60 3.88 8.48
N PRO A 196 -28.48 5.20 8.44
CA PRO A 196 -29.55 6.09 8.85
C PRO A 196 -30.78 5.92 7.94
N LEU A 197 -31.97 6.26 8.45
CA LEU A 197 -33.26 6.05 7.76
C LEU A 197 -33.36 6.67 6.36
N TRP A 198 -32.56 7.69 6.06
CA TRP A 198 -32.50 8.32 4.74
C TRP A 198 -31.68 7.53 3.71
N CYS A 199 -30.89 6.55 4.16
CA CYS A 199 -30.06 5.67 3.34
C CYS A 199 -30.78 4.34 3.09
N ILE A 200 -31.87 4.39 2.37
CA ILE A 200 -32.67 3.21 2.04
C ILE A 200 -31.97 2.46 0.89
N GLY A 201 -31.51 1.22 1.14
CA GLY A 201 -30.98 0.33 0.10
C GLY A 201 -29.56 -0.15 0.30
N SER A 202 -28.88 0.21 1.39
CA SER A 202 -27.60 -0.43 1.74
C SER A 202 -27.86 -1.86 2.24
N ASN A 203 -27.56 -2.86 1.39
CA ASN A 203 -27.66 -4.29 1.73
C ASN A 203 -26.37 -4.86 2.33
N ARG A 204 -25.43 -4.01 2.74
CA ARG A 204 -24.17 -4.46 3.32
C ARG A 204 -24.32 -4.63 4.83
N ASP A 205 -23.92 -5.79 5.35
CA ASP A 205 -23.90 -6.05 6.80
C ASP A 205 -22.75 -5.30 7.51
N TRP A 206 -21.75 -4.88 6.76
CA TRP A 206 -20.53 -4.29 7.26
C TRP A 206 -20.11 -3.06 6.47
N VAL A 207 -19.44 -2.14 7.16
CA VAL A 207 -18.77 -0.95 6.60
C VAL A 207 -17.32 -0.95 7.05
N TRP A 208 -16.42 -0.59 6.17
CA TRP A 208 -14.97 -0.52 6.45
C TRP A 208 -14.28 0.55 5.62
N SER A 209 -13.17 1.06 6.14
CA SER A 209 -12.27 1.93 5.38
C SER A 209 -11.40 1.13 4.41
N THR A 210 -10.89 1.76 3.36
CA THR A 210 -9.95 1.09 2.47
C THR A 210 -8.64 0.73 3.18
N ALA A 211 -8.20 1.52 4.16
CA ALA A 211 -7.04 1.17 4.99
C ALA A 211 -7.23 -0.13 5.80
N TRP A 212 -8.48 -0.55 6.06
CA TRP A 212 -8.76 -1.84 6.70
C TRP A 212 -8.57 -3.03 5.75
N SER A 213 -8.89 -2.89 4.46
CA SER A 213 -9.05 -4.01 3.52
C SER A 213 -8.11 -3.99 2.31
N VAL A 214 -7.50 -2.85 1.97
CA VAL A 214 -6.64 -2.69 0.80
C VAL A 214 -5.18 -2.64 1.22
N VAL A 215 -4.33 -3.47 0.56
CA VAL A 215 -2.91 -3.65 0.90
C VAL A 215 -2.15 -2.32 0.93
N TYR A 216 -2.28 -1.54 -0.13
CA TYR A 216 -1.60 -0.25 -0.26
C TYR A 216 -2.06 0.77 0.78
N ASP A 217 -3.36 0.90 0.99
CA ASP A 217 -3.96 1.86 1.92
C ASP A 217 -3.65 1.52 3.37
N PHE A 218 -3.58 0.22 3.72
CA PHE A 218 -3.09 -0.24 5.01
C PHE A 218 -1.68 0.31 5.30
N LYS A 219 -0.75 0.15 4.35
CA LYS A 219 0.60 0.67 4.50
C LYS A 219 0.58 2.18 4.72
N ARG A 220 -0.12 2.93 3.86
CA ARG A 220 -0.21 4.38 3.97
C ARG A 220 -0.80 4.84 5.29
N TYR A 221 -1.84 4.19 5.77
CA TYR A 221 -2.43 4.49 7.06
C TYR A 221 -1.39 4.42 8.19
N TYR A 222 -0.63 3.34 8.27
CA TYR A 222 0.31 3.11 9.36
C TYR A 222 1.62 3.88 9.22
N THR A 223 2.12 4.06 8.00
CA THR A 223 3.47 4.62 7.80
C THR A 223 3.46 6.09 7.43
N TYR A 224 2.44 6.55 6.70
CA TYR A 224 2.40 7.90 6.16
C TYR A 224 1.45 8.82 6.94
N TYR A 225 0.18 8.42 7.10
CA TYR A 225 -0.81 9.32 7.71
C TYR A 225 -0.72 9.39 9.23
N ASN A 226 -0.30 8.33 9.90
CA ASN A 226 -0.29 8.29 11.36
C ASN A 226 1.07 7.99 11.97
N ALA A 227 2.09 7.67 11.19
CA ALA A 227 3.45 7.35 11.64
C ALA A 227 3.51 6.29 12.78
N TYR A 228 2.55 5.35 12.81
CA TYR A 228 2.52 4.26 13.78
C TYR A 228 3.54 3.17 13.47
N ALA A 229 4.06 3.16 12.25
CA ALA A 229 5.05 2.22 11.77
C ALA A 229 6.03 2.91 10.82
N SER A 230 7.18 2.29 10.58
CA SER A 230 8.19 2.76 9.65
C SER A 230 8.24 1.85 8.43
N GLU A 231 8.14 2.40 7.22
CA GLU A 231 8.51 1.71 6.00
C GLU A 231 10.03 1.72 5.86
N LEU A 232 10.65 0.54 5.85
CA LEU A 232 12.11 0.38 5.77
C LEU A 232 12.61 0.22 4.32
N GLY A 233 11.72 0.44 3.36
CA GLY A 233 11.99 0.21 1.95
C GLY A 233 11.69 -1.22 1.51
N TRP A 234 12.27 -1.63 0.39
CA TRP A 234 12.02 -2.94 -0.22
C TRP A 234 13.30 -3.77 -0.40
N THR A 235 13.13 -5.09 -0.52
CA THR A 235 14.21 -6.04 -0.84
C THR A 235 13.64 -7.27 -1.55
N THR A 236 14.48 -7.99 -2.27
CA THR A 236 14.19 -9.34 -2.80
C THR A 236 14.84 -10.44 -1.95
N SER A 237 15.55 -10.08 -0.88
CA SER A 237 16.31 -10.98 -0.02
C SER A 237 15.60 -11.22 1.31
N ALA A 238 15.22 -12.46 1.59
CA ALA A 238 14.67 -12.86 2.88
C ALA A 238 15.66 -12.64 4.04
N SER A 239 16.96 -12.81 3.81
CA SER A 239 17.97 -12.56 4.83
C SER A 239 18.11 -11.07 5.17
N THR A 240 17.95 -10.18 4.19
CA THR A 240 17.89 -8.74 4.44
C THR A 240 16.62 -8.38 5.21
N ALA A 241 15.46 -8.92 4.83
CA ALA A 241 14.24 -8.72 5.60
C ALA A 241 14.38 -9.18 7.05
N LYS A 242 14.99 -10.37 7.26
CA LYS A 242 15.26 -10.91 8.60
C LYS A 242 16.15 -10.01 9.46
N SER A 243 17.14 -9.35 8.88
CA SER A 243 18.01 -8.42 9.63
C SER A 243 17.33 -7.13 10.06
N LEU A 244 16.16 -6.83 9.50
CA LEU A 244 15.44 -5.57 9.67
C LEU A 244 14.11 -5.72 10.41
N LEU A 245 13.47 -6.88 10.38
CA LEU A 245 12.15 -7.11 10.95
C LEU A 245 12.20 -8.13 12.09
N SER A 246 11.17 -8.05 12.93
CA SER A 246 10.96 -8.94 14.08
C SER A 246 9.52 -9.48 14.08
N PRO A 247 9.21 -10.53 14.85
CA PRO A 247 7.82 -10.99 15.03
C PRO A 247 6.89 -9.84 15.45
N GLY A 248 5.75 -9.73 14.79
CA GLY A 248 4.79 -8.63 14.91
C GLY A 248 4.91 -7.54 13.84
N ASP A 249 5.99 -7.57 13.03
CA ASP A 249 6.12 -6.70 11.86
C ASP A 249 5.37 -7.24 10.64
N ILE A 250 5.22 -6.42 9.62
CA ILE A 250 4.49 -6.75 8.40
C ILE A 250 5.44 -6.78 7.19
N VAL A 251 5.26 -7.78 6.34
CA VAL A 251 5.83 -7.81 4.98
C VAL A 251 4.68 -7.69 3.98
N GLN A 252 4.77 -6.71 3.09
CA GLN A 252 3.91 -6.63 1.92
C GLN A 252 4.62 -7.20 0.70
N LEU A 253 3.86 -7.89 -0.16
CA LEU A 253 4.33 -8.29 -1.48
C LEU A 253 3.93 -7.26 -2.50
N GLN A 254 4.89 -6.89 -3.34
CA GLN A 254 4.64 -6.10 -4.55
C GLN A 254 5.02 -6.90 -5.78
N GLN A 255 4.28 -6.67 -6.86
CA GLN A 255 4.58 -7.21 -8.18
C GLN A 255 4.66 -6.09 -9.22
N LEU A 256 5.51 -6.28 -10.22
CA LEU A 256 5.65 -5.35 -11.34
C LEU A 256 4.51 -5.57 -12.34
N GLN A 257 3.65 -4.58 -12.52
CA GLN A 257 2.53 -4.58 -13.47
C GLN A 257 2.60 -3.31 -14.32
N GLY A 258 2.64 -3.46 -15.65
CA GLY A 258 2.67 -2.31 -16.56
C GLY A 258 3.80 -1.30 -16.28
N GLY A 259 4.92 -1.74 -15.71
CA GLY A 259 6.03 -0.88 -15.31
C GLY A 259 5.93 -0.29 -13.90
N ASN A 260 4.82 -0.54 -13.18
CA ASN A 260 4.61 -0.07 -11.81
C ASN A 260 4.68 -1.24 -10.80
N TRP A 261 5.13 -0.93 -9.60
CA TRP A 261 5.11 -1.86 -8.48
C TRP A 261 3.78 -1.75 -7.74
N VAL A 262 2.98 -2.80 -7.79
CA VAL A 262 1.64 -2.86 -7.19
C VAL A 262 1.67 -3.76 -5.96
N SER A 263 1.28 -3.21 -4.82
CA SER A 263 1.12 -3.97 -3.57
C SER A 263 -0.11 -4.88 -3.67
N TYR A 264 0.04 -6.18 -3.43
CA TYR A 264 -1.06 -7.13 -3.62
C TYR A 264 -1.31 -8.09 -2.45
N HIS A 265 -0.40 -8.16 -1.47
CA HIS A 265 -0.55 -9.11 -0.36
C HIS A 265 0.10 -8.60 0.92
N ASN A 266 -0.54 -8.83 2.07
CA ASN A 266 -0.04 -8.53 3.42
C ASN A 266 0.23 -9.83 4.18
N MET A 267 1.34 -9.86 4.94
CA MET A 267 1.74 -10.99 5.76
C MET A 267 2.28 -10.52 7.10
N LEU A 268 1.89 -11.20 8.19
CA LEU A 268 2.42 -10.95 9.53
C LEU A 268 3.67 -11.81 9.75
N VAL A 269 4.75 -11.22 10.23
CA VAL A 269 5.88 -11.96 10.79
C VAL A 269 5.44 -12.55 12.12
N THR A 270 5.27 -13.87 12.18
CA THR A 270 4.79 -14.53 13.41
C THR A 270 5.91 -15.15 14.22
N LYS A 271 7.03 -15.47 13.58
CA LYS A 271 8.17 -16.09 14.25
C LYS A 271 9.47 -15.78 13.53
N GLU A 272 10.56 -15.76 14.28
CA GLU A 272 11.91 -15.73 13.76
C GLU A 272 12.63 -17.05 14.08
N THR A 273 13.39 -17.56 13.10
CA THR A 273 14.29 -18.70 13.26
C THR A 273 15.73 -18.24 13.07
N SER A 274 16.71 -19.12 13.27
CA SER A 274 18.12 -18.80 13.01
C SER A 274 18.38 -18.37 11.55
N SER A 275 17.60 -18.88 10.60
CA SER A 275 17.81 -18.68 9.15
C SER A 275 16.76 -17.80 8.46
N ASP A 276 15.52 -17.66 8.99
CA ASP A 276 14.44 -17.03 8.28
C ASP A 276 13.38 -16.41 9.22
N LEU A 277 12.53 -15.55 8.65
CA LEU A 277 11.26 -15.11 9.24
C LEU A 277 10.15 -16.05 8.79
N LEU A 278 9.21 -16.34 9.69
CA LEU A 278 8.03 -17.15 9.37
C LEU A 278 6.80 -16.26 9.29
N MET A 279 6.04 -16.46 8.22
CA MET A 279 4.91 -15.63 7.83
C MET A 279 3.59 -16.35 8.03
N THR A 280 2.61 -15.66 8.62
CA THR A 280 1.23 -16.14 8.71
C THR A 280 0.29 -15.15 8.02
N TYR A 281 -0.64 -15.65 7.19
CA TYR A 281 -1.52 -14.82 6.37
C TYR A 281 -2.72 -15.60 5.83
N HIS A 282 -3.77 -14.85 5.41
CA HIS A 282 -4.93 -15.36 4.67
C HIS A 282 -4.81 -15.21 3.16
N SER A 283 -5.86 -15.51 2.45
CA SER A 283 -6.04 -15.71 1.00
C SER A 283 -5.53 -17.07 0.48
N THR A 284 -4.60 -17.71 1.18
CA THR A 284 -4.20 -19.10 1.04
C THR A 284 -3.81 -19.61 2.42
N ASP A 285 -4.69 -19.57 3.37
CA ASP A 285 -4.58 -19.96 4.79
C ASP A 285 -3.23 -20.58 5.15
N THR A 286 -2.30 -19.72 5.52
CA THR A 286 -0.90 -20.11 5.69
C THR A 286 -0.42 -19.78 7.09
N LYS A 287 0.24 -20.73 7.74
CA LYS A 287 0.87 -20.55 9.04
C LYS A 287 2.35 -20.87 8.97
N ASP A 288 3.17 -19.96 9.51
CA ASP A 288 4.61 -20.14 9.71
C ASP A 288 5.38 -20.55 8.43
N LYS A 289 5.00 -20.00 7.28
CA LYS A 289 5.73 -20.22 6.03
C LYS A 289 7.02 -19.41 6.02
N PRO A 290 8.19 -20.04 5.78
CA PRO A 290 9.45 -19.31 5.65
C PRO A 290 9.37 -18.25 4.55
N LEU A 291 9.80 -17.02 4.84
CA LEU A 291 9.81 -15.90 3.90
C LEU A 291 10.63 -16.23 2.65
N GLY A 292 11.78 -16.91 2.81
CA GLY A 292 12.61 -17.35 1.69
C GLY A 292 11.96 -18.36 0.74
N GLN A 293 10.82 -18.94 1.10
CA GLN A 293 10.01 -19.80 0.20
C GLN A 293 8.93 -19.01 -0.56
N ILE A 294 8.79 -17.71 -0.31
CA ILE A 294 7.87 -16.84 -1.04
C ILE A 294 8.66 -16.23 -2.21
N PRO A 295 8.25 -16.44 -3.46
CA PRO A 295 9.02 -16.02 -4.62
C PRO A 295 9.25 -14.51 -4.65
N THR A 296 10.47 -14.11 -5.03
CA THR A 296 10.87 -12.74 -5.33
C THR A 296 11.82 -12.74 -6.53
N GLY A 297 12.06 -11.57 -7.11
CA GLY A 297 12.96 -11.43 -8.25
C GLY A 297 12.76 -10.11 -8.99
N SER A 298 12.97 -10.14 -10.30
CA SER A 298 12.83 -8.93 -11.15
C SER A 298 11.40 -8.38 -11.22
N THR A 299 10.39 -9.17 -10.89
CA THR A 299 8.97 -8.80 -10.97
C THR A 299 8.22 -8.90 -9.64
N GLN A 300 8.87 -9.32 -8.57
CA GLN A 300 8.28 -9.42 -7.23
C GLN A 300 9.28 -9.03 -6.16
N ARG A 301 8.81 -8.32 -5.12
CA ARG A 301 9.65 -7.86 -4.00
C ARG A 301 8.88 -7.81 -2.68
N TYR A 302 9.62 -7.78 -1.57
CA TYR A 302 9.11 -7.53 -0.23
C TYR A 302 9.20 -6.04 0.09
N VAL A 303 8.14 -5.44 0.62
CA VAL A 303 8.16 -4.14 1.29
C VAL A 303 8.11 -4.38 2.78
N LEU A 304 8.99 -3.74 3.53
CA LEU A 304 9.24 -4.01 4.94
C LEU A 304 8.62 -2.91 5.80
N ILE A 305 7.69 -3.28 6.70
CA ILE A 305 6.98 -2.36 7.59
C ILE A 305 7.26 -2.78 9.04
N ARG A 306 7.97 -1.93 9.77
CA ARG A 306 8.33 -2.14 11.17
C ARG A 306 7.39 -1.35 12.07
N PHE A 307 6.85 -2.03 13.06
CA PHE A 307 6.09 -1.46 14.16
C PHE A 307 6.98 -1.22 15.39
N PRO A 308 6.59 -0.32 16.33
CA PRO A 308 7.36 -0.03 17.54
C PRO A 308 7.47 -1.23 18.50
#